data_3b1581440a9766521f569f45dc7109c6
#
_entry.id   3b1581440a9766521f569f45dc7109c6
#
_cell.length_a   1.000
_cell.length_b   1.000
_cell.length_c   1.000
_cell.angle_alpha   90.00
_cell.angle_beta   90.00
_cell.angle_gamma   90.00
#
_symmetry.space_group_name_H-M   'P 1'
#
loop_
_entity.id
_entity.type
_entity.pdbx_description
1 polymer ?
#
loop_
_entity_poly.entity_id
_entity_poly.type
_entity_poly.pdbx_seq_one_letter_code
_entity_poly.pdbx_strand_id
1 'polypeptide(L)'
;YYKAFGFFDKTGINTIGESSSIFWDLENVGPVELATMAFGQRFKITPIQMITAVCTIANDGVLMKPRLVKQITNTDNGAITTIDTTAVRQVISKETADIMMDLAETVVSEGSGKYAKIKGYSIAGKTGTSESDYSKEEGYTASFVAISPTENPEIVLLVTLYDPTGSKGHSGNLVAAPVAAQMLKEILPYMQVSSDNSSDSSSSKTISLPNVTNKTVAEAKKTLENAGFTVSTSAGSKEIVTEQFPTKGSELLKGSIIKLYTETENTRVSKQVPDLTNKSLSQV
;
A
#
# COMPACT_ATOMS: atom_id res chain seq x y z
N TYR A 1 20.90 0.96 -14.08
CA TYR A 1 19.96 0.62 -13.00
C TYR A 1 18.51 0.82 -13.42
N TYR A 2 18.05 2.00 -13.88
CA TYR A 2 16.66 2.27 -14.22
C TYR A 2 16.03 1.23 -15.15
N LYS A 3 16.77 0.82 -16.22
CA LYS A 3 16.32 -0.26 -17.10
C LYS A 3 16.23 -1.60 -16.37
N ALA A 4 17.18 -1.90 -15.48
CA ALA A 4 17.20 -3.13 -14.71
C ALA A 4 16.00 -3.21 -13.74
N PHE A 5 15.62 -2.08 -13.12
CA PHE A 5 14.41 -1.97 -12.28
C PHE A 5 13.09 -1.93 -13.08
N GLY A 6 13.13 -1.95 -14.42
CA GLY A 6 11.95 -2.03 -15.26
C GLY A 6 11.26 -0.70 -15.54
N PHE A 7 11.92 0.44 -15.30
CA PHE A 7 11.27 1.76 -15.48
C PHE A 7 11.02 2.15 -16.93
N PHE A 8 11.67 1.50 -17.91
CA PHE A 8 11.48 1.75 -19.32
C PHE A 8 10.35 0.91 -19.95
N ASP A 9 9.89 -0.12 -19.24
CA ASP A 9 8.91 -1.06 -19.74
C ASP A 9 7.63 -1.00 -18.90
N LYS A 10 6.51 -1.42 -19.45
CA LYS A 10 5.30 -1.69 -18.68
C LYS A 10 5.55 -2.87 -17.75
N THR A 11 4.95 -2.85 -16.56
CA THR A 11 5.12 -3.93 -15.58
C THR A 11 4.43 -5.23 -16.01
N GLY A 12 3.45 -5.13 -16.91
CA GLY A 12 2.64 -6.25 -17.37
C GLY A 12 1.67 -6.76 -16.31
N ILE A 13 1.25 -5.89 -15.38
CA ILE A 13 0.17 -6.20 -14.43
C ILE A 13 -1.11 -6.59 -15.16
N ASN A 14 -1.89 -7.48 -14.57
CA ASN A 14 -3.12 -8.02 -15.17
C ASN A 14 -4.29 -7.01 -15.16
N THR A 15 -4.06 -5.80 -15.68
CA THR A 15 -5.09 -4.75 -15.85
C THR A 15 -4.99 -4.12 -17.23
N ILE A 16 -6.08 -3.51 -17.65
CA ILE A 16 -6.11 -2.65 -18.83
C ILE A 16 -5.66 -1.24 -18.46
N GLY A 17 -5.11 -0.50 -19.43
CA GLY A 17 -4.80 0.92 -19.26
C GLY A 17 -3.46 1.22 -18.58
N GLU A 18 -2.54 0.26 -18.47
CA GLU A 18 -1.20 0.54 -17.95
C GLU A 18 -0.47 1.54 -18.85
N SER A 19 -0.11 2.70 -18.28
CA SER A 19 0.64 3.75 -18.98
C SER A 19 2.13 3.43 -19.04
N SER A 20 2.83 4.07 -19.98
CA SER A 20 4.29 4.02 -20.07
C SER A 20 4.91 5.14 -19.25
N SER A 21 6.14 4.95 -18.80
CA SER A 21 7.00 5.99 -18.25
C SER A 21 7.43 7.00 -19.32
N ILE A 22 7.92 8.15 -18.87
CA ILE A 22 8.51 9.19 -19.71
C ILE A 22 9.93 9.40 -19.23
N PHE A 23 10.91 9.02 -20.05
CA PHE A 23 12.33 9.22 -19.82
C PHE A 23 12.92 10.05 -20.94
N TRP A 24 14.05 10.69 -20.64
CA TRP A 24 14.89 11.27 -21.65
C TRP A 24 15.42 10.19 -22.60
N ASP A 25 15.55 10.55 -23.86
CA ASP A 25 16.32 9.73 -24.77
C ASP A 25 17.76 9.62 -24.26
N LEU A 26 18.27 8.38 -24.13
CA LEU A 26 19.58 8.12 -23.53
C LEU A 26 20.74 8.83 -24.27
N GLU A 27 20.57 9.11 -25.56
CA GLU A 27 21.53 9.85 -26.36
C GLU A 27 21.60 11.34 -25.96
N ASN A 28 20.56 11.86 -25.32
CA ASN A 28 20.45 13.26 -24.90
C ASN A 28 20.70 13.44 -23.38
N VAL A 29 21.08 12.39 -22.65
CA VAL A 29 21.40 12.47 -21.21
C VAL A 29 22.80 13.03 -21.02
N GLY A 30 22.89 14.29 -20.62
CA GLY A 30 24.13 14.95 -20.22
C GLY A 30 24.44 14.77 -18.73
N PRO A 31 25.55 15.36 -18.26
CA PRO A 31 25.94 15.28 -16.83
C PRO A 31 24.91 15.84 -15.85
N VAL A 32 24.18 16.89 -16.25
CA VAL A 32 23.15 17.55 -15.43
C VAL A 32 21.92 16.65 -15.32
N GLU A 33 21.47 16.07 -16.43
CA GLU A 33 20.37 15.12 -16.48
C GLU A 33 20.69 13.90 -15.61
N LEU A 34 21.89 13.34 -15.79
CA LEU A 34 22.35 12.18 -15.00
C LEU A 34 22.39 12.49 -13.50
N ALA A 35 22.94 13.64 -13.12
CA ALA A 35 23.02 14.05 -11.72
C ALA A 35 21.63 14.25 -11.10
N THR A 36 20.71 14.89 -11.83
CA THR A 36 19.33 15.14 -11.34
C THR A 36 18.48 13.88 -11.32
N MET A 37 18.64 13.00 -12.29
CA MET A 37 17.99 11.69 -12.29
C MET A 37 18.42 10.84 -11.09
N ALA A 38 19.68 10.95 -10.64
CA ALA A 38 20.20 10.17 -9.51
C ALA A 38 19.41 10.38 -8.19
N PHE A 39 18.76 11.53 -8.02
CA PHE A 39 17.86 11.79 -6.88
C PHE A 39 16.38 11.86 -7.27
N GLY A 40 16.00 11.32 -8.43
CA GLY A 40 14.59 11.10 -8.81
C GLY A 40 13.92 12.25 -9.56
N GLN A 41 14.68 13.11 -10.23
CA GLN A 41 14.14 14.23 -11.00
C GLN A 41 14.25 13.98 -12.52
N ARG A 42 13.49 14.76 -13.31
CA ARG A 42 13.53 14.79 -14.79
C ARG A 42 13.07 13.52 -15.51
N PHE A 43 12.30 12.66 -14.85
CA PHE A 43 11.58 11.56 -15.50
C PHE A 43 10.24 11.34 -14.82
N LYS A 44 9.30 10.70 -15.52
CA LYS A 44 7.99 10.32 -14.97
C LYS A 44 7.83 8.81 -15.07
N ILE A 45 7.40 8.21 -13.96
CA ILE A 45 7.08 6.77 -13.89
C ILE A 45 5.70 6.60 -13.30
N THR A 46 5.09 5.46 -13.57
CA THR A 46 3.79 5.15 -12.99
C THR A 46 3.92 4.71 -11.53
N PRO A 47 2.91 4.91 -10.68
CA PRO A 47 2.92 4.40 -9.31
C PRO A 47 3.17 2.89 -9.23
N ILE A 48 2.67 2.11 -10.19
CA ILE A 48 2.89 0.67 -10.22
C ILE A 48 4.35 0.31 -10.55
N GLN A 49 5.03 1.06 -11.41
CA GLN A 49 6.46 0.89 -11.65
C GLN A 49 7.28 1.24 -10.40
N MET A 50 6.93 2.34 -9.71
CA MET A 50 7.61 2.74 -8.48
C MET A 50 7.47 1.67 -7.39
N ILE A 51 6.25 1.24 -7.08
CA ILE A 51 6.04 0.25 -6.02
C ILE A 51 6.69 -1.10 -6.38
N THR A 52 6.67 -1.50 -7.65
CA THR A 52 7.33 -2.73 -8.11
C THR A 52 8.85 -2.66 -7.94
N ALA A 53 9.46 -1.50 -8.20
CA ALA A 53 10.89 -1.29 -7.98
C ALA A 53 11.25 -1.32 -6.48
N VAL A 54 10.43 -0.74 -5.62
CA VAL A 54 10.64 -0.79 -4.16
C VAL A 54 10.42 -2.21 -3.63
N CYS A 55 9.40 -2.93 -4.13
CA CYS A 55 9.22 -4.36 -3.83
C CYS A 55 10.44 -5.20 -4.23
N THR A 56 11.19 -4.81 -5.28
CA THR A 56 12.43 -5.48 -5.66
C THR A 56 13.49 -5.38 -4.57
N ILE A 57 13.62 -4.21 -3.94
CA ILE A 57 14.54 -4.02 -2.80
C ILE A 57 14.08 -4.87 -1.61
N ALA A 58 12.79 -4.81 -1.27
CA ALA A 58 12.19 -5.58 -0.18
C ALA A 58 12.19 -7.11 -0.41
N ASN A 59 12.46 -7.56 -1.64
CA ASN A 59 12.45 -8.97 -2.07
C ASN A 59 13.86 -9.42 -2.52
N ASP A 60 14.87 -9.20 -1.68
CA ASP A 60 16.24 -9.64 -1.91
C ASP A 60 16.84 -9.22 -3.26
N GLY A 61 16.36 -8.12 -3.84
CA GLY A 61 16.80 -7.60 -5.13
C GLY A 61 16.21 -8.29 -6.36
N VAL A 62 15.21 -9.16 -6.18
CA VAL A 62 14.52 -9.87 -7.28
C VAL A 62 13.29 -9.09 -7.73
N LEU A 63 13.29 -8.67 -8.98
CA LEU A 63 12.13 -8.05 -9.63
C LEU A 63 11.08 -9.10 -9.94
N MET A 64 9.87 -8.89 -9.42
CA MET A 64 8.72 -9.74 -9.67
C MET A 64 7.72 -9.06 -10.61
N LYS A 65 7.02 -9.85 -11.43
CA LYS A 65 5.89 -9.35 -12.21
C LYS A 65 4.71 -9.10 -11.25
N PRO A 66 4.16 -7.88 -11.16
CA PRO A 66 3.00 -7.62 -10.32
C PRO A 66 1.75 -8.32 -10.86
N ARG A 67 0.87 -8.76 -9.97
CA ARG A 67 -0.41 -9.37 -10.31
C ARG A 67 -1.50 -8.90 -9.35
N LEU A 68 -2.72 -8.75 -9.84
CA LEU A 68 -3.92 -8.51 -9.04
C LEU A 68 -4.74 -9.78 -8.87
N VAL A 69 -4.78 -10.62 -9.91
CA VAL A 69 -5.56 -11.84 -9.91
C VAL A 69 -4.70 -12.99 -9.40
N LYS A 70 -5.09 -13.58 -8.29
CA LYS A 70 -4.45 -14.77 -7.72
C LYS A 70 -5.03 -16.05 -8.33
N GLN A 71 -6.35 -16.07 -8.56
CA GLN A 71 -7.07 -17.25 -8.96
C GLN A 71 -8.35 -16.87 -9.71
N ILE A 72 -8.69 -17.68 -10.70
CA ILE A 72 -9.96 -17.60 -11.43
C ILE A 72 -10.70 -18.91 -11.18
N THR A 73 -11.95 -18.83 -10.72
CA THR A 73 -12.81 -20.01 -10.55
C THR A 73 -13.94 -19.93 -11.57
N ASN A 74 -14.07 -20.97 -12.40
CA ASN A 74 -15.20 -21.09 -13.31
C ASN A 74 -16.41 -21.55 -12.50
N THR A 75 -17.49 -20.78 -12.51
CA THR A 75 -18.70 -21.04 -11.73
C THR A 75 -19.53 -22.20 -12.28
N ASP A 76 -19.40 -22.54 -13.55
CA ASP A 76 -20.21 -23.57 -14.21
C ASP A 76 -19.70 -24.99 -13.94
N ASN A 77 -18.39 -25.14 -13.83
CA ASN A 77 -17.78 -26.47 -13.68
C ASN A 77 -16.80 -26.57 -12.47
N GLY A 78 -16.66 -25.49 -11.69
CA GLY A 78 -15.77 -25.45 -10.53
C GLY A 78 -14.27 -25.48 -10.85
N ALA A 79 -13.87 -25.39 -12.12
CA ALA A 79 -12.46 -25.40 -12.50
C ALA A 79 -11.72 -24.18 -11.94
N ILE A 80 -10.54 -24.40 -11.37
CA ILE A 80 -9.70 -23.38 -10.76
C ILE A 80 -8.44 -23.19 -11.60
N THR A 81 -8.19 -21.97 -12.03
CA THR A 81 -6.94 -21.56 -12.67
C THR A 81 -6.19 -20.61 -11.72
N THR A 82 -5.03 -21.04 -11.23
CA THR A 82 -4.15 -20.21 -10.38
C THR A 82 -3.15 -19.47 -11.26
N ILE A 83 -2.93 -18.19 -10.95
CA ILE A 83 -1.91 -17.36 -11.59
C ILE A 83 -0.71 -17.32 -10.65
N ASP A 84 0.40 -17.92 -11.05
CA ASP A 84 1.60 -18.00 -10.24
C ASP A 84 2.38 -16.68 -10.19
N THR A 85 3.21 -16.51 -9.16
CA THR A 85 4.19 -15.42 -9.07
C THR A 85 5.32 -15.70 -10.07
N THR A 86 5.74 -14.65 -10.77
CA THR A 86 6.80 -14.77 -11.79
C THR A 86 7.96 -13.83 -11.44
N ALA A 87 9.13 -14.41 -11.17
CA ALA A 87 10.38 -13.66 -11.08
C ALA A 87 10.82 -13.23 -12.49
N VAL A 88 11.15 -11.95 -12.64
CA VAL A 88 11.59 -11.39 -13.92
C VAL A 88 13.10 -11.47 -14.03
N ARG A 89 13.82 -11.00 -12.99
CA ARG A 89 15.30 -11.02 -12.92
C ARG A 89 15.81 -10.60 -11.56
N GLN A 90 17.07 -10.96 -11.26
CA GLN A 90 17.85 -10.33 -10.20
C GLN A 90 18.31 -8.96 -10.69
N VAL A 91 18.00 -7.89 -9.96
CA VAL A 91 18.35 -6.50 -10.31
C VAL A 91 19.59 -6.03 -9.54
N ILE A 92 19.59 -6.30 -8.25
CA ILE A 92 20.70 -6.05 -7.31
C ILE A 92 20.92 -7.29 -6.47
N SER A 93 22.12 -7.45 -5.89
CA SER A 93 22.36 -8.57 -4.98
C SER A 93 21.52 -8.44 -3.70
N LYS A 94 21.26 -9.56 -3.02
CA LYS A 94 20.62 -9.55 -1.70
C LYS A 94 21.35 -8.64 -0.72
N GLU A 95 22.68 -8.74 -0.65
CA GLU A 95 23.51 -7.89 0.20
C GLU A 95 23.28 -6.39 -0.06
N THR A 96 23.18 -5.98 -1.33
CA THR A 96 22.84 -4.59 -1.69
C THR A 96 21.42 -4.23 -1.27
N ALA A 97 20.48 -5.16 -1.42
CA ALA A 97 19.08 -4.96 -0.98
C ALA A 97 19.00 -4.78 0.54
N ASP A 98 19.71 -5.61 1.32
CA ASP A 98 19.77 -5.51 2.78
C ASP A 98 20.32 -4.14 3.22
N ILE A 99 21.44 -3.68 2.63
CA ILE A 99 22.00 -2.34 2.89
C ILE A 99 20.97 -1.23 2.57
N MET A 100 20.24 -1.35 1.47
CA MET A 100 19.21 -0.38 1.10
C MET A 100 18.05 -0.37 2.08
N MET A 101 17.68 -1.53 2.63
CA MET A 101 16.64 -1.64 3.67
C MET A 101 17.08 -0.95 4.95
N ASP A 102 18.31 -1.17 5.43
CA ASP A 102 18.87 -0.51 6.61
C ASP A 102 18.92 1.01 6.45
N LEU A 103 19.36 1.49 5.29
CA LEU A 103 19.35 2.93 4.97
C LEU A 103 17.93 3.50 4.96
N ALA A 104 16.96 2.78 4.39
CA ALA A 104 15.58 3.22 4.35
C ALA A 104 14.90 3.20 5.73
N GLU A 105 15.30 2.28 6.63
CA GLU A 105 14.88 2.28 8.03
C GLU A 105 15.44 3.49 8.78
N THR A 106 16.71 3.83 8.57
CA THR A 106 17.34 5.03 9.15
C THR A 106 16.61 6.32 8.73
N VAL A 107 16.07 6.39 7.51
CA VAL A 107 15.23 7.52 7.07
C VAL A 107 13.99 7.69 7.94
N VAL A 108 13.39 6.60 8.41
CA VAL A 108 12.19 6.65 9.27
C VAL A 108 12.55 6.81 10.74
N SER A 109 13.59 6.12 11.21
CA SER A 109 13.98 6.17 12.63
C SER A 109 14.58 7.52 13.03
N GLU A 110 15.39 8.14 12.17
CA GLU A 110 16.19 9.33 12.48
C GLU A 110 16.05 10.47 11.45
N GLY A 111 15.58 10.16 10.24
CA GLY A 111 15.60 11.08 9.10
C GLY A 111 14.27 11.78 8.80
N SER A 112 14.11 12.12 7.52
CA SER A 112 12.94 12.84 6.99
C SER A 112 11.64 12.03 7.05
N GLY A 113 11.73 10.69 7.17
CA GLY A 113 10.58 9.80 7.26
C GLY A 113 9.96 9.65 8.66
N LYS A 114 10.43 10.36 9.67
CA LYS A 114 10.04 10.21 11.08
C LYS A 114 8.53 10.27 11.36
N TYR A 115 7.77 10.94 10.51
CA TYR A 115 6.30 11.00 10.62
C TYR A 115 5.60 9.71 10.20
N ALA A 116 6.34 8.76 9.60
CA ALA A 116 5.85 7.41 9.33
C ALA A 116 6.16 6.41 10.47
N LYS A 117 6.88 6.84 11.51
CA LYS A 117 7.26 5.97 12.63
C LYS A 117 6.02 5.50 13.40
N ILE A 118 5.94 4.19 13.63
CA ILE A 118 4.88 3.55 14.42
C ILE A 118 5.55 2.81 15.57
N LYS A 119 5.08 3.08 16.79
CA LYS A 119 5.62 2.40 17.98
C LYS A 119 5.35 0.90 17.90
N GLY A 120 6.41 0.10 18.01
CA GLY A 120 6.33 -1.36 18.01
C GLY A 120 6.34 -1.99 16.64
N TYR A 121 6.67 -1.24 15.58
CA TYR A 121 6.86 -1.79 14.23
C TYR A 121 8.10 -1.19 13.60
N SER A 122 8.92 -2.03 12.98
CA SER A 122 10.03 -1.60 12.16
C SER A 122 9.51 -1.18 10.78
N ILE A 123 9.87 0.05 10.37
CA ILE A 123 9.43 0.63 9.11
C ILE A 123 10.62 1.23 8.39
N ALA A 124 10.89 0.75 7.20
CA ALA A 124 11.75 1.39 6.23
C ALA A 124 10.93 2.29 5.30
N GLY A 125 11.49 3.38 4.80
CA GLY A 125 10.73 4.23 3.88
C GLY A 125 11.53 5.37 3.29
N LYS A 126 10.92 6.06 2.30
CA LYS A 126 11.51 7.21 1.63
C LYS A 126 10.44 8.22 1.26
N THR A 127 10.72 9.48 1.54
CA THR A 127 9.93 10.63 1.09
C THR A 127 10.25 10.99 -0.34
N GLY A 128 9.27 11.47 -1.08
CA GLY A 128 9.43 12.12 -2.37
C GLY A 128 8.65 13.43 -2.43
N THR A 129 9.21 14.42 -3.09
CA THR A 129 8.54 15.68 -3.40
C THR A 129 9.07 16.14 -4.76
N SER A 130 8.18 16.29 -5.71
CA SER A 130 8.52 16.79 -7.05
C SER A 130 7.59 17.93 -7.44
N GLU A 131 8.13 18.90 -8.16
CA GLU A 131 7.31 19.90 -8.86
C GLU A 131 6.81 19.32 -10.17
N SER A 132 5.56 19.66 -10.53
CA SER A 132 4.92 19.05 -11.68
C SER A 132 5.41 19.65 -13.01
N ASP A 133 5.25 20.92 -13.26
CA ASP A 133 5.79 21.60 -14.47
C ASP A 133 6.00 23.08 -14.18
N TYR A 134 7.24 23.55 -14.25
CA TYR A 134 7.61 24.95 -14.05
C TYR A 134 6.91 25.92 -15.02
N SER A 135 6.45 25.42 -16.18
CA SER A 135 5.85 26.27 -17.23
C SER A 135 4.37 26.58 -17.02
N LYS A 136 3.68 25.88 -16.08
CA LYS A 136 2.21 25.91 -15.98
C LYS A 136 1.66 26.26 -14.61
N GLU A 137 2.49 26.69 -13.66
CA GLU A 137 2.09 26.87 -12.25
C GLU A 137 1.41 25.61 -11.67
N GLU A 138 1.73 24.42 -12.21
CA GLU A 138 1.22 23.16 -11.70
C GLU A 138 1.89 22.84 -10.35
N GLY A 139 1.08 22.29 -9.43
CA GLY A 139 1.46 22.06 -8.05
C GLY A 139 2.52 20.98 -7.83
N TYR A 140 2.63 20.50 -6.62
CA TYR A 140 3.60 19.49 -6.21
C TYR A 140 3.00 18.09 -6.17
N THR A 141 3.82 17.09 -6.42
CA THR A 141 3.50 15.70 -6.09
C THR A 141 4.29 15.28 -4.86
N ALA A 142 3.58 15.04 -3.77
CA ALA A 142 4.13 14.58 -2.51
C ALA A 142 3.94 13.06 -2.38
N SER A 143 4.99 12.33 -2.05
CA SER A 143 4.90 10.88 -1.90
C SER A 143 5.68 10.36 -0.70
N PHE A 144 5.27 9.20 -0.24
CA PHE A 144 5.98 8.40 0.74
C PHE A 144 5.81 6.92 0.41
N VAL A 145 6.90 6.20 0.38
CA VAL A 145 6.89 4.74 0.31
C VAL A 145 7.34 4.17 1.65
N ALA A 146 6.63 3.16 2.12
CA ALA A 146 6.94 2.44 3.35
C ALA A 146 7.04 0.95 3.08
N ILE A 147 7.94 0.28 3.80
CA ILE A 147 8.12 -1.17 3.80
C ILE A 147 8.06 -1.63 5.25
N SER A 148 7.34 -2.68 5.56
CA SER A 148 7.24 -3.21 6.93
C SER A 148 6.88 -4.71 6.94
N PRO A 149 7.38 -5.51 7.88
CA PRO A 149 8.55 -5.24 8.75
C PRO A 149 9.83 -5.07 7.94
N THR A 150 10.90 -4.52 8.56
CA THR A 150 12.17 -4.30 7.83
C THR A 150 12.98 -5.57 7.67
N GLU A 151 12.97 -6.48 8.66
CA GLU A 151 13.73 -7.74 8.62
C GLU A 151 13.10 -8.80 7.69
N ASN A 152 11.77 -8.83 7.62
CA ASN A 152 11.02 -9.76 6.78
C ASN A 152 9.84 -9.03 6.14
N PRO A 153 10.06 -8.31 5.05
CA PRO A 153 9.04 -7.44 4.44
C PRO A 153 7.80 -8.19 3.98
N GLU A 154 6.64 -7.80 4.49
CA GLU A 154 5.34 -8.36 4.12
C GLU A 154 4.48 -7.39 3.33
N ILE A 155 4.72 -6.08 3.50
CA ILE A 155 3.98 -5.04 2.81
C ILE A 155 4.88 -3.91 2.34
N VAL A 156 4.62 -3.44 1.13
CA VAL A 156 5.11 -2.16 0.60
C VAL A 156 3.90 -1.28 0.34
N LEU A 157 3.89 -0.09 0.92
CA LEU A 157 2.83 0.90 0.79
C LEU A 157 3.38 2.16 0.12
N LEU A 158 2.76 2.58 -0.97
CA LEU A 158 3.04 3.86 -1.63
C LEU A 158 1.84 4.80 -1.46
N VAL A 159 2.06 5.96 -0.85
CA VAL A 159 1.10 7.06 -0.77
C VAL A 159 1.58 8.17 -1.69
N THR A 160 0.74 8.60 -2.61
CA THR A 160 1.02 9.72 -3.52
C THR A 160 -0.13 10.71 -3.46
N LEU A 161 0.18 11.97 -3.23
CA LEU A 161 -0.75 13.08 -3.17
C LEU A 161 -0.38 14.07 -4.27
N TYR A 162 -1.31 14.31 -5.17
CA TYR A 162 -1.17 15.26 -6.25
C TYR A 162 -1.73 16.61 -5.79
N ASP A 163 -0.93 17.66 -5.98
CA ASP A 163 -1.27 19.04 -5.64
C ASP A 163 -1.88 19.19 -4.22
N PRO A 164 -1.18 18.74 -3.17
CA PRO A 164 -1.70 18.82 -1.82
C PRO A 164 -1.88 20.28 -1.40
N THR A 165 -3.12 20.67 -1.16
CA THR A 165 -3.51 22.00 -0.68
C THR A 165 -3.76 21.95 0.83
N GLY A 166 -3.07 22.71 1.62
CA GLY A 166 -3.29 22.73 3.05
C GLY A 166 -2.21 23.47 3.83
N SER A 167 -2.46 23.72 5.10
CA SER A 167 -1.56 24.46 5.98
C SER A 167 -0.21 23.77 6.26
N LYS A 168 -0.12 22.45 5.98
CA LYS A 168 1.12 21.67 6.17
C LYS A 168 2.08 21.74 4.99
N GLY A 169 1.69 22.43 3.90
CA GLY A 169 2.50 22.52 2.69
C GLY A 169 2.43 21.25 1.84
N HIS A 170 3.44 21.06 0.99
CA HIS A 170 3.47 20.03 -0.07
C HIS A 170 4.58 18.99 0.09
N SER A 171 5.30 18.99 1.18
CA SER A 171 6.42 18.07 1.38
C SER A 171 5.96 16.67 1.76
N GLY A 172 6.49 15.64 1.09
CA GLY A 172 6.10 14.25 1.30
C GLY A 172 6.20 13.77 2.74
N ASN A 173 7.17 14.29 3.52
CA ASN A 173 7.29 13.99 4.94
C ASN A 173 6.15 14.56 5.79
N LEU A 174 5.58 15.70 5.42
CA LEU A 174 4.53 16.38 6.18
C LEU A 174 3.12 15.95 5.82
N VAL A 175 2.89 15.53 4.56
CA VAL A 175 1.55 15.23 4.08
C VAL A 175 1.35 13.76 3.70
N ALA A 176 2.34 13.06 3.13
CA ALA A 176 2.21 11.66 2.73
C ALA A 176 2.64 10.66 3.82
N ALA A 177 3.75 10.92 4.53
CA ALA A 177 4.25 10.02 5.57
C ALA A 177 3.26 9.82 6.74
N PRO A 178 2.56 10.85 7.27
CA PRO A 178 1.54 10.64 8.30
C PRO A 178 0.36 9.79 7.83
N VAL A 179 -0.04 9.91 6.57
CA VAL A 179 -1.10 9.09 5.97
C VAL A 179 -0.65 7.63 5.90
N ALA A 180 0.57 7.39 5.42
CA ALA A 180 1.16 6.05 5.39
C ALA A 180 1.21 5.43 6.80
N ALA A 181 1.63 6.21 7.82
CA ALA A 181 1.63 5.75 9.21
C ALA A 181 0.24 5.36 9.70
N GLN A 182 -0.78 6.17 9.39
CA GLN A 182 -2.15 5.88 9.79
C GLN A 182 -2.69 4.62 9.11
N MET A 183 -2.43 4.44 7.83
CA MET A 183 -2.81 3.23 7.09
C MET A 183 -2.12 1.99 7.65
N LEU A 184 -0.80 2.05 7.86
CA LEU A 184 -0.04 0.91 8.38
C LEU A 184 -0.45 0.52 9.81
N LYS A 185 -0.86 1.47 10.67
CA LYS A 185 -1.41 1.17 11.99
C LYS A 185 -2.65 0.27 11.96
N GLU A 186 -3.42 0.34 10.87
CA GLU A 186 -4.59 -0.51 10.66
C GLU A 186 -4.22 -1.80 9.92
N ILE A 187 -3.33 -1.71 8.94
CA ILE A 187 -2.95 -2.82 8.05
C ILE A 187 -2.09 -3.86 8.78
N LEU A 188 -1.05 -3.43 9.52
CA LEU A 188 -0.10 -4.36 10.14
C LEU A 188 -0.76 -5.31 11.15
N PRO A 189 -1.62 -4.85 12.08
CA PRO A 189 -2.38 -5.76 12.94
C PRO A 189 -3.35 -6.66 12.16
N TYR A 190 -3.98 -6.14 11.10
CA TYR A 190 -4.85 -6.93 10.25
C TYR A 190 -4.11 -8.07 9.53
N MET A 191 -2.88 -7.80 9.08
CA MET A 191 -2.00 -8.80 8.46
C MET A 191 -1.32 -9.72 9.50
N GLN A 192 -1.60 -9.53 10.81
CA GLN A 192 -1.00 -10.28 11.91
C GLN A 192 0.52 -10.11 12.00
N VAL A 193 1.04 -8.98 11.55
CA VAL A 193 2.45 -8.64 11.74
C VAL A 193 2.69 -8.37 13.21
N SER A 194 3.61 -9.12 13.81
CA SER A 194 3.96 -8.98 15.25
C SER A 194 4.63 -7.64 15.51
N SER A 195 4.30 -7.01 16.64
CA SER A 195 5.00 -5.80 17.06
C SER A 195 6.33 -6.13 17.75
N ASP A 196 7.38 -5.33 17.52
CA ASP A 196 8.72 -5.49 18.08
C ASP A 196 8.75 -5.39 19.64
N ASN A 197 7.69 -4.82 20.24
CA ASN A 197 7.54 -4.75 21.70
C ASN A 197 6.97 -6.02 22.33
N SER A 198 6.70 -7.06 21.57
CA SER A 198 6.30 -8.36 22.09
C SER A 198 7.51 -9.15 22.62
N SER A 199 8.21 -8.60 23.63
CA SER A 199 9.18 -9.35 24.44
C SER A 199 8.54 -10.42 25.33
N ASP A 200 7.26 -10.65 25.18
CA ASP A 200 6.57 -11.84 25.62
C ASP A 200 6.59 -12.88 24.50
N SER A 201 7.52 -13.80 24.57
CA SER A 201 7.57 -15.07 23.83
C SER A 201 6.41 -16.03 24.17
N SER A 202 5.27 -15.50 24.55
CA SER A 202 4.00 -16.20 24.52
C SER A 202 3.43 -16.01 23.11
N SER A 203 3.46 -17.09 22.30
CA SER A 203 2.76 -17.24 21.03
C SER A 203 1.61 -16.24 20.92
N SER A 204 1.67 -15.33 19.94
CA SER A 204 0.62 -14.33 19.69
C SER A 204 -0.69 -15.08 19.47
N LYS A 205 -1.45 -15.28 20.55
CA LYS A 205 -2.66 -16.07 20.51
C LYS A 205 -3.69 -15.29 19.73
N THR A 206 -3.99 -15.77 18.53
CA THR A 206 -5.08 -15.21 17.74
C THR A 206 -6.40 -15.47 18.47
N ILE A 207 -7.34 -14.57 18.29
CA ILE A 207 -8.69 -14.63 18.84
C ILE A 207 -9.65 -14.70 17.65
N SER A 208 -10.53 -15.68 17.67
CA SER A 208 -11.56 -15.78 16.64
C SER A 208 -12.55 -14.62 16.75
N LEU A 209 -12.76 -13.90 15.65
CA LEU A 209 -13.60 -12.73 15.61
C LEU A 209 -15.08 -13.11 15.80
N PRO A 210 -15.75 -12.63 16.85
CA PRO A 210 -17.16 -12.92 17.07
C PRO A 210 -18.06 -12.24 16.03
N ASN A 211 -19.21 -12.84 15.75
CA ASN A 211 -20.22 -12.24 14.90
C ASN A 211 -20.99 -11.16 15.68
N VAL A 212 -20.99 -9.95 15.15
CA VAL A 212 -21.71 -8.81 15.71
C VAL A 212 -22.73 -8.20 14.73
N THR A 213 -22.98 -8.84 13.60
CA THR A 213 -24.07 -8.43 12.70
C THR A 213 -25.44 -8.60 13.38
N ASN A 214 -26.40 -7.80 13.03
CA ASN A 214 -27.74 -7.71 13.62
C ASN A 214 -27.78 -7.27 15.10
N LYS A 215 -26.66 -6.78 15.65
CA LYS A 215 -26.60 -6.12 16.96
C LYS A 215 -26.61 -4.60 16.78
N THR A 216 -26.99 -3.88 17.81
CA THR A 216 -26.76 -2.43 17.83
C THR A 216 -25.25 -2.16 17.86
N VAL A 217 -24.82 -1.02 17.31
CA VAL A 217 -23.41 -0.59 17.34
C VAL A 217 -22.86 -0.60 18.78
N ALA A 218 -23.67 -0.19 19.77
CA ALA A 218 -23.28 -0.20 21.18
C ALA A 218 -22.99 -1.62 21.70
N GLU A 219 -23.88 -2.57 21.40
CA GLU A 219 -23.68 -3.98 21.80
C GLU A 219 -22.54 -4.65 21.05
N ALA A 220 -22.40 -4.37 19.75
CA ALA A 220 -21.32 -4.85 18.92
C ALA A 220 -19.96 -4.36 19.45
N LYS A 221 -19.85 -3.07 19.77
CA LYS A 221 -18.65 -2.46 20.35
C LYS A 221 -18.28 -3.14 21.68
N LYS A 222 -19.24 -3.27 22.58
CA LYS A 222 -18.99 -3.96 23.86
C LYS A 222 -18.54 -5.42 23.68
N THR A 223 -19.16 -6.13 22.74
CA THR A 223 -18.81 -7.53 22.45
C THR A 223 -17.37 -7.66 21.92
N LEU A 224 -16.99 -6.78 21.01
CA LEU A 224 -15.66 -6.78 20.38
C LEU A 224 -14.56 -6.31 21.34
N GLU A 225 -14.82 -5.26 22.11
CA GLU A 225 -13.88 -4.74 23.13
C GLU A 225 -13.63 -5.79 24.23
N ASN A 226 -14.68 -6.48 24.69
CA ASN A 226 -14.52 -7.58 25.65
C ASN A 226 -13.74 -8.76 25.08
N ALA A 227 -13.79 -9.00 23.78
CA ALA A 227 -12.98 -9.98 23.08
C ALA A 227 -11.54 -9.51 22.84
N GLY A 228 -11.23 -8.24 23.14
CA GLY A 228 -9.89 -7.67 23.01
C GLY A 228 -9.63 -6.97 21.69
N PHE A 229 -10.65 -6.65 20.93
CA PHE A 229 -10.56 -5.90 19.66
C PHE A 229 -10.82 -4.41 19.83
N THR A 230 -10.38 -3.61 18.89
CA THR A 230 -10.70 -2.19 18.79
C THR A 230 -11.78 -1.98 17.72
N VAL A 231 -12.73 -1.08 17.95
CA VAL A 231 -13.83 -0.85 17.01
C VAL A 231 -13.69 0.49 16.32
N SER A 232 -13.83 0.50 14.99
CA SER A 232 -13.89 1.68 14.13
C SER A 232 -15.26 1.74 13.45
N THR A 233 -15.99 2.82 13.69
CA THR A 233 -17.29 3.11 13.03
C THR A 233 -17.62 4.59 13.16
N SER A 234 -18.29 5.18 12.17
CA SER A 234 -18.91 6.51 12.23
C SER A 234 -20.39 6.45 12.56
N ALA A 235 -20.99 5.25 12.64
CA ALA A 235 -22.41 5.04 12.88
C ALA A 235 -22.83 5.34 14.32
N GLY A 236 -24.08 5.73 14.49
CA GLY A 236 -24.68 6.00 15.79
C GLY A 236 -24.86 4.74 16.64
N SER A 237 -24.78 4.88 17.96
CA SER A 237 -24.79 3.75 18.91
C SER A 237 -26.03 2.85 18.85
N LYS A 238 -27.17 3.39 18.37
CA LYS A 238 -28.45 2.68 18.24
C LYS A 238 -28.67 2.01 16.87
N GLU A 239 -27.80 2.32 15.89
CA GLU A 239 -27.91 1.72 14.56
C GLU A 239 -27.56 0.22 14.60
N ILE A 240 -28.13 -0.52 13.65
CA ILE A 240 -27.89 -1.97 13.55
C ILE A 240 -26.73 -2.23 12.62
N VAL A 241 -25.78 -3.04 13.08
CA VAL A 241 -24.65 -3.50 12.28
C VAL A 241 -25.13 -4.46 11.22
N THR A 242 -24.96 -4.09 9.96
CA THR A 242 -25.29 -4.93 8.80
C THR A 242 -24.10 -5.76 8.33
N GLU A 243 -22.90 -5.20 8.44
CA GLU A 243 -21.65 -5.85 8.02
C GLU A 243 -20.53 -5.51 8.99
N GLN A 244 -19.61 -6.47 9.19
CA GLN A 244 -18.36 -6.27 9.94
C GLN A 244 -17.16 -6.67 9.09
N PHE A 245 -16.07 -5.94 9.22
CA PHE A 245 -14.84 -6.26 8.55
C PHE A 245 -13.66 -6.20 9.53
N PRO A 246 -12.81 -7.23 9.61
CA PRO A 246 -12.88 -8.52 8.90
C PRO A 246 -14.15 -9.32 9.17
N THR A 247 -14.38 -10.38 8.40
CA THR A 247 -15.55 -11.24 8.55
C THR A 247 -15.51 -12.06 9.84
N LYS A 248 -16.67 -12.45 10.36
CA LYS A 248 -16.78 -13.36 11.51
C LYS A 248 -15.93 -14.62 11.33
N GLY A 249 -15.32 -15.11 12.40
CA GLY A 249 -14.47 -16.30 12.40
C GLY A 249 -13.04 -16.06 11.92
N SER A 250 -12.66 -14.84 11.51
CA SER A 250 -11.27 -14.51 11.23
C SER A 250 -10.43 -14.63 12.49
N GLU A 251 -9.27 -15.28 12.40
CA GLU A 251 -8.31 -15.36 13.48
C GLU A 251 -7.42 -14.11 13.47
N LEU A 252 -7.53 -13.29 14.51
CA LEU A 252 -6.90 -11.96 14.57
C LEU A 252 -6.15 -11.78 15.89
N LEU A 253 -5.11 -10.95 15.85
CA LEU A 253 -4.37 -10.57 17.04
C LEU A 253 -5.23 -9.68 17.96
N LYS A 254 -4.99 -9.77 19.26
CA LYS A 254 -5.59 -8.87 20.25
C LYS A 254 -5.23 -7.40 19.90
N GLY A 255 -6.23 -6.52 19.91
CA GLY A 255 -6.08 -5.12 19.54
C GLY A 255 -6.37 -4.81 18.07
N SER A 256 -6.59 -5.83 17.22
CA SER A 256 -6.97 -5.62 15.82
C SER A 256 -8.20 -4.72 15.70
N ILE A 257 -8.22 -3.88 14.69
CA ILE A 257 -9.31 -2.93 14.43
C ILE A 257 -10.40 -3.61 13.63
N ILE A 258 -11.63 -3.59 14.16
CA ILE A 258 -12.82 -4.12 13.49
C ILE A 258 -13.68 -2.97 13.04
N LYS A 259 -13.93 -2.88 11.73
CA LYS A 259 -14.81 -1.87 11.14
C LYS A 259 -16.24 -2.40 11.08
N LEU A 260 -17.18 -1.60 11.55
CA LEU A 260 -18.60 -1.90 11.53
C LEU A 260 -19.30 -1.00 10.51
N TYR A 261 -20.24 -1.58 9.78
CA TYR A 261 -21.06 -0.88 8.78
C TYR A 261 -22.53 -1.05 9.17
N THR A 262 -23.31 0.00 8.93
CA THR A 262 -24.78 0.04 9.13
C THR A 262 -25.46 0.34 7.80
N GLU A 263 -26.79 0.23 7.74
CA GLU A 263 -27.53 0.58 6.52
C GLU A 263 -27.29 2.01 6.07
N THR A 264 -27.12 2.93 7.00
CA THR A 264 -26.87 4.35 6.73
C THR A 264 -25.49 4.60 6.10
N GLU A 265 -24.49 3.77 6.44
CA GLU A 265 -23.14 3.83 5.88
C GLU A 265 -22.99 2.95 4.63
N ASN A 266 -23.84 1.96 4.47
CA ASN A 266 -23.77 1.00 3.37
C ASN A 266 -24.52 1.51 2.13
N THR A 267 -24.29 2.76 1.75
CA THR A 267 -24.71 3.31 0.46
C THR A 267 -23.91 2.71 -0.72
N ARG A 268 -23.64 1.43 -0.66
CA ARG A 268 -23.21 0.67 -1.84
C ARG A 268 -24.43 0.59 -2.77
N VAL A 269 -24.66 1.64 -3.53
CA VAL A 269 -25.54 1.57 -4.68
C VAL A 269 -24.93 0.51 -5.60
N SER A 270 -25.56 -0.66 -5.63
CA SER A 270 -25.25 -1.70 -6.61
C SER A 270 -25.48 -1.09 -7.99
N LYS A 271 -24.42 -0.60 -8.62
CA LYS A 271 -24.47 -0.16 -10.01
C LYS A 271 -24.15 -1.38 -10.86
N GLN A 272 -25.09 -1.72 -11.73
CA GLN A 272 -24.82 -2.71 -12.76
C GLN A 272 -23.68 -2.18 -13.65
N VAL A 273 -22.60 -2.93 -13.76
CA VAL A 273 -21.51 -2.59 -14.69
C VAL A 273 -22.09 -2.64 -16.08
N PRO A 274 -22.07 -1.54 -16.85
CA PRO A 274 -22.56 -1.58 -18.22
C PRO A 274 -21.73 -2.56 -19.05
N ASP A 275 -22.37 -3.21 -20.02
CA ASP A 275 -21.66 -4.04 -20.98
C ASP A 275 -20.75 -3.16 -21.85
N LEU A 276 -19.45 -3.31 -21.65
CA LEU A 276 -18.41 -2.60 -22.35
C LEU A 276 -17.83 -3.39 -23.53
N THR A 277 -18.39 -4.56 -23.83
CA THR A 277 -17.95 -5.43 -24.93
C THR A 277 -18.08 -4.65 -26.26
N ASN A 278 -16.99 -4.61 -27.03
CA ASN A 278 -16.91 -3.91 -28.32
C ASN A 278 -17.06 -2.38 -28.27
N LYS A 279 -16.88 -1.75 -27.09
CA LYS A 279 -16.81 -0.29 -27.01
C LYS A 279 -15.36 0.20 -27.10
N SER A 280 -15.13 1.31 -27.76
CA SER A 280 -13.83 1.99 -27.75
C SER A 280 -13.61 2.71 -26.42
N LEU A 281 -12.36 3.00 -26.07
CA LEU A 281 -11.98 3.77 -24.86
C LEU A 281 -12.69 5.13 -24.77
N SER A 282 -13.05 5.74 -25.90
CA SER A 282 -13.80 7.01 -25.96
C SER A 282 -15.32 6.84 -25.73
N GLN A 283 -15.84 5.60 -25.68
CA GLN A 283 -17.24 5.25 -25.47
C GLN A 283 -17.49 4.66 -24.07
N VAL A 284 -16.44 4.53 -23.27
CA VAL A 284 -16.43 4.07 -21.89
C VAL A 284 -16.28 5.25 -20.94
#